data_05bf9b2bdb502dd45f896974836dbbf0
#
_entry.id   05bf9b2bdb502dd45f896974836dbbf0
#
_cell.length_a   1.000
_cell.length_b   1.000
_cell.length_c   1.000
_cell.angle_alpha   90.00
_cell.angle_beta   90.00
_cell.angle_gamma   90.00
#
_symmetry.space_group_name_H-M   'P 1'
#
loop_
_entity.id
_entity.type
_entity.pdbx_description
1 polymer ?
#
loop_
_entity_poly.entity_id
_entity_poly.type
_entity_poly.pdbx_seq_one_letter_code
_entity_poly.pdbx_strand_id
1 'polypeptide(L)'
;MTEARHLITTLGRLEHDGFSLACVAGITAAEAARRLKAVPADDDEVEELMEDAWADEDGSLAVVGVTDVPGGCVVFQPWAYTASNSDVIERLSVGTVCHGMYANPKSGNQGAVARDGVIEEWDTHPGGGSVSADEPAEEILAGYLYHHQAVAYCFTGASLRPADARSITDRPDRWLRLPELD
;
A
#
# COMPACT_ATOMS: atom_id res chain seq x y z
N MET A 1 -19.00 -6.06 16.16
CA MET A 1 -18.46 -5.14 15.12
C MET A 1 -17.51 -5.95 14.28
N THR A 2 -17.65 -5.95 12.95
CA THR A 2 -16.76 -6.72 12.08
C THR A 2 -15.36 -6.12 12.11
N GLU A 3 -14.34 -6.96 11.93
CA GLU A 3 -12.93 -6.56 11.92
C GLU A 3 -12.66 -5.42 10.90
N ALA A 4 -13.23 -5.53 9.70
CA ALA A 4 -13.13 -4.48 8.69
C ALA A 4 -13.66 -3.12 9.18
N ARG A 5 -14.77 -3.11 9.90
CA ARG A 5 -15.34 -1.88 10.46
C ARG A 5 -14.42 -1.27 11.54
N HIS A 6 -13.78 -2.12 12.35
CA HIS A 6 -12.81 -1.66 13.34
C HIS A 6 -11.58 -1.03 12.63
N LEU A 7 -11.05 -1.67 11.60
CA LEU A 7 -9.94 -1.15 10.80
C LEU A 7 -10.29 0.19 10.15
N ILE A 8 -11.46 0.30 9.49
CA ILE A 8 -11.92 1.55 8.88
C ILE A 8 -12.00 2.68 9.92
N THR A 9 -12.49 2.36 11.13
CA THR A 9 -12.58 3.36 12.19
C THR A 9 -11.21 3.77 12.71
N THR A 10 -10.28 2.82 12.86
CA THR A 10 -8.93 3.05 13.36
C THR A 10 -8.09 3.85 12.37
N LEU A 11 -8.16 3.49 11.09
CA LEU A 11 -7.42 4.15 10.01
C LEU A 11 -7.99 5.53 9.67
N GLY A 12 -9.28 5.76 9.98
CA GLY A 12 -9.92 7.05 9.77
C GLY A 12 -10.05 7.43 8.30
N ARG A 13 -10.03 8.74 8.03
CA ARG A 13 -10.13 9.29 6.69
C ARG A 13 -8.74 9.36 6.06
N LEU A 14 -8.61 8.88 4.85
CA LEU A 14 -7.42 9.08 4.03
C LEU A 14 -7.32 10.54 3.61
N GLU A 15 -6.13 11.10 3.70
CA GLU A 15 -5.85 12.50 3.37
C GLU A 15 -5.59 12.69 1.87
N HIS A 16 -5.17 11.61 1.19
CA HIS A 16 -4.82 11.64 -0.23
C HIS A 16 -5.86 10.91 -1.07
N ASP A 17 -6.26 11.52 -2.17
CA ASP A 17 -7.16 10.91 -3.16
C ASP A 17 -6.45 9.87 -4.03
N GLY A 18 -5.13 10.00 -4.21
CA GLY A 18 -4.26 9.05 -4.89
C GLY A 18 -3.12 8.61 -3.95
N PHE A 19 -2.85 7.32 -3.90
CA PHE A 19 -1.75 6.76 -3.11
C PHE A 19 -1.50 5.31 -3.51
N SER A 20 -0.34 4.79 -3.09
CA SER A 20 -0.09 3.35 -3.12
C SER A 20 0.32 2.84 -1.75
N LEU A 21 0.04 1.57 -1.50
CA LEU A 21 0.48 0.90 -0.28
C LEU A 21 0.80 -0.58 -0.53
N ALA A 22 1.67 -1.12 0.33
CA ALA A 22 1.90 -2.55 0.48
C ALA A 22 1.80 -2.93 1.96
N CYS A 23 0.87 -3.81 2.27
CA CYS A 23 0.69 -4.42 3.59
C CYS A 23 1.43 -5.75 3.63
N VAL A 24 2.44 -5.87 4.46
CA VAL A 24 3.34 -7.04 4.48
C VAL A 24 3.25 -7.76 5.82
N ALA A 25 2.89 -9.05 5.76
CA ALA A 25 2.77 -9.87 6.96
C ALA A 25 4.14 -10.28 7.53
N GLY A 26 4.27 -10.29 8.85
CA GLY A 26 5.34 -10.98 9.58
C GLY A 26 6.75 -10.40 9.45
N ILE A 27 6.93 -9.24 8.78
CA ILE A 27 8.23 -8.56 8.69
C ILE A 27 8.17 -7.17 9.33
N THR A 28 9.33 -6.66 9.73
CA THR A 28 9.47 -5.31 10.28
C THR A 28 9.75 -4.28 9.19
N ALA A 29 9.56 -2.99 9.49
CA ALA A 29 9.98 -1.88 8.63
C ALA A 29 11.47 -1.93 8.28
N ALA A 30 12.32 -2.36 9.23
CA ALA A 30 13.75 -2.53 8.99
C ALA A 30 14.04 -3.67 7.98
N GLU A 31 13.31 -4.77 8.08
CA GLU A 31 13.43 -5.87 7.12
C GLU A 31 12.89 -5.47 5.74
N ALA A 32 11.78 -4.72 5.68
CA ALA A 32 11.28 -4.16 4.43
C ALA A 32 12.32 -3.27 3.75
N ALA A 33 12.95 -2.34 4.48
CA ALA A 33 14.02 -1.50 3.97
C ALA A 33 15.19 -2.33 3.39
N ARG A 34 15.59 -3.38 4.09
CA ARG A 34 16.66 -4.29 3.63
C ARG A 34 16.28 -5.02 2.33
N ARG A 35 15.06 -5.56 2.24
CA ARG A 35 14.56 -6.27 1.05
C ARG A 35 14.50 -5.36 -0.17
N LEU A 36 14.07 -4.13 0.03
CA LEU A 36 13.98 -3.11 -1.01
C LEU A 36 15.35 -2.49 -1.35
N LYS A 37 16.43 -2.80 -0.59
CA LYS A 37 17.74 -2.15 -0.68
C LYS A 37 17.62 -0.62 -0.54
N ALA A 38 16.62 -0.18 0.23
CA ALA A 38 16.33 1.20 0.42
C ALA A 38 17.28 1.87 1.41
N VAL A 39 17.50 3.16 1.23
CA VAL A 39 18.28 4.01 2.11
C VAL A 39 17.38 5.08 2.74
N PRO A 40 17.75 5.69 3.89
CA PRO A 40 16.98 6.83 4.40
C PRO A 40 16.85 7.92 3.34
N ALA A 41 15.63 8.42 3.14
CA ALA A 41 15.40 9.61 2.34
C ALA A 41 15.79 10.86 3.13
N ASP A 42 16.28 11.90 2.46
CA ASP A 42 16.51 13.18 3.07
C ASP A 42 15.24 14.07 3.08
N ASP A 43 15.30 15.18 3.80
CA ASP A 43 14.13 16.05 3.97
C ASP A 43 13.69 16.70 2.64
N ASP A 44 14.63 17.02 1.76
CA ASP A 44 14.35 17.63 0.45
C ASP A 44 13.62 16.63 -0.47
N GLU A 45 14.02 15.35 -0.45
CA GLU A 45 13.34 14.26 -1.20
C GLU A 45 11.91 14.03 -0.71
N VAL A 46 11.69 14.14 0.60
CA VAL A 46 10.35 14.01 1.19
C VAL A 46 9.49 15.23 0.85
N GLU A 47 10.04 16.43 0.92
CA GLU A 47 9.34 17.68 0.56
C GLU A 47 8.92 17.66 -0.92
N GLU A 48 9.80 17.24 -1.82
CA GLU A 48 9.51 17.07 -3.24
C GLU A 48 8.36 16.09 -3.48
N LEU A 49 8.36 14.92 -2.80
CA LEU A 49 7.26 13.97 -2.86
C LEU A 49 5.92 14.60 -2.44
N MET A 50 5.94 15.44 -1.41
CA MET A 50 4.71 16.05 -0.86
C MET A 50 4.19 17.22 -1.69
N GLU A 51 5.08 17.98 -2.35
CA GLU A 51 4.70 19.14 -3.13
C GLU A 51 4.22 18.79 -4.53
N ASP A 52 4.86 17.87 -5.21
CA ASP A 52 4.53 17.57 -6.61
C ASP A 52 4.91 16.14 -7.04
N ALA A 53 4.26 15.14 -6.48
CA ALA A 53 4.43 13.76 -6.92
C ALA A 53 4.00 13.49 -8.39
N TRP A 54 3.36 14.47 -9.04
CA TRP A 54 2.97 14.40 -10.46
C TRP A 54 4.00 15.07 -11.39
N ALA A 55 4.94 15.87 -10.85
CA ALA A 55 5.99 16.51 -11.65
C ALA A 55 7.02 15.49 -12.15
N ASP A 56 7.09 14.34 -11.52
CA ASP A 56 8.01 13.29 -11.91
C ASP A 56 7.44 12.43 -13.05
N GLU A 57 7.42 13.01 -14.25
CA GLU A 57 7.03 12.29 -15.48
C GLU A 57 7.94 11.08 -15.74
N ASP A 58 9.11 11.03 -15.15
CA ASP A 58 10.11 9.95 -15.33
C ASP A 58 10.05 8.86 -14.26
N GLY A 59 9.17 8.99 -13.24
CA GLY A 59 9.02 8.01 -12.15
C GLY A 59 10.26 7.88 -11.25
N SER A 60 11.09 8.91 -11.19
CA SER A 60 12.39 8.87 -10.49
C SER A 60 12.27 9.02 -8.99
N LEU A 61 11.16 9.55 -8.48
CA LEU A 61 10.98 9.79 -7.05
C LEU A 61 10.44 8.56 -6.31
N ALA A 62 11.30 7.59 -6.14
CA ALA A 62 10.98 6.36 -5.42
C ALA A 62 11.11 6.51 -3.89
N VAL A 63 10.45 7.52 -3.31
CA VAL A 63 10.41 7.74 -1.85
C VAL A 63 9.14 7.16 -1.27
N VAL A 64 9.27 6.34 -0.23
CA VAL A 64 8.16 5.69 0.45
C VAL A 64 8.26 5.83 1.95
N GLY A 65 7.13 5.95 2.63
CA GLY A 65 7.03 5.82 4.08
C GLY A 65 6.94 4.36 4.50
N VAL A 66 7.63 3.97 5.56
CA VAL A 66 7.55 2.61 6.11
C VAL A 66 7.24 2.68 7.60
N THR A 67 6.25 1.88 8.02
CA THR A 67 5.76 1.88 9.40
C THR A 67 5.59 0.47 9.94
N ASP A 68 6.12 0.21 11.13
CA ASP A 68 5.83 -1.02 11.86
C ASP A 68 4.38 -1.02 12.37
N VAL A 69 3.69 -2.12 12.12
CA VAL A 69 2.31 -2.34 12.56
C VAL A 69 2.23 -3.72 13.21
N PRO A 70 1.45 -3.91 14.30
CA PRO A 70 1.24 -5.24 14.84
C PRO A 70 0.82 -6.24 13.76
N GLY A 71 1.62 -7.29 13.60
CA GLY A 71 1.46 -8.30 12.55
C GLY A 71 2.40 -8.15 11.36
N GLY A 72 3.11 -7.02 11.20
CA GLY A 72 4.03 -6.80 10.10
C GLY A 72 4.38 -5.33 9.89
N CYS A 73 4.44 -4.89 8.64
CA CYS A 73 4.69 -3.48 8.30
C CYS A 73 3.84 -3.02 7.10
N VAL A 74 3.77 -1.71 6.94
CA VAL A 74 3.14 -1.05 5.79
C VAL A 74 4.17 -0.18 5.09
N VAL A 75 4.24 -0.28 3.77
CA VAL A 75 4.93 0.65 2.88
C VAL A 75 3.86 1.51 2.24
N PHE A 76 3.99 2.82 2.29
CA PHE A 76 2.99 3.77 1.82
C PHE A 76 3.63 4.90 1.02
N GLN A 77 2.97 5.32 -0.05
CA GLN A 77 3.40 6.48 -0.82
C GLN A 77 2.18 7.32 -1.20
N PRO A 78 2.12 8.59 -0.79
CA PRO A 78 1.11 9.51 -1.26
C PRO A 78 1.32 9.84 -2.75
N TRP A 79 0.24 10.01 -3.49
CA TRP A 79 0.17 10.50 -4.87
C TRP A 79 0.76 9.61 -5.97
N ALA A 80 1.60 8.63 -5.66
CA ALA A 80 2.32 7.82 -6.62
C ALA A 80 2.07 6.31 -6.41
N TYR A 81 2.63 5.46 -7.26
CA TYR A 81 2.34 4.02 -7.32
C TYR A 81 3.49 3.12 -6.88
N THR A 82 4.61 3.67 -6.44
CA THR A 82 5.83 2.91 -6.14
C THR A 82 5.61 1.81 -5.10
N ALA A 83 4.85 2.09 -4.02
CA ALA A 83 4.62 1.09 -2.98
C ALA A 83 3.83 -0.14 -3.47
N SER A 84 3.09 -0.03 -4.58
CA SER A 84 2.34 -1.12 -5.20
C SER A 84 2.98 -1.65 -6.48
N ASN A 85 4.16 -1.16 -6.86
CA ASN A 85 4.90 -1.65 -8.01
C ASN A 85 5.20 -3.15 -7.87
N SER A 86 5.14 -3.88 -8.98
CA SER A 86 5.35 -5.34 -9.00
C SER A 86 6.65 -5.76 -8.34
N ASP A 87 7.76 -5.13 -8.70
CA ASP A 87 9.08 -5.41 -8.13
C ASP A 87 9.12 -5.19 -6.61
N VAL A 88 8.44 -4.14 -6.13
CA VAL A 88 8.37 -3.83 -4.71
C VAL A 88 7.60 -4.91 -3.96
N ILE A 89 6.40 -5.25 -4.41
CA ILE A 89 5.58 -6.25 -3.72
C ILE A 89 6.15 -7.68 -3.81
N GLU A 90 6.80 -8.04 -4.92
CA GLU A 90 7.52 -9.30 -5.05
C GLU A 90 8.66 -9.39 -4.05
N ARG A 91 9.54 -8.39 -3.99
CA ARG A 91 10.65 -8.34 -3.02
C ARG A 91 10.16 -8.37 -1.57
N LEU A 92 9.09 -7.66 -1.28
CA LEU A 92 8.51 -7.61 0.07
C LEU A 92 7.89 -8.95 0.48
N SER A 93 7.32 -9.70 -0.46
CA SER A 93 6.57 -10.93 -0.17
C SER A 93 7.44 -12.20 -0.05
N VAL A 94 8.75 -12.12 -0.23
CA VAL A 94 9.65 -13.30 -0.10
C VAL A 94 9.49 -13.94 1.29
N GLY A 95 9.09 -15.21 1.32
CA GLY A 95 8.82 -15.97 2.56
C GLY A 95 7.60 -15.47 3.35
N THR A 96 6.74 -14.64 2.76
CA THR A 96 5.53 -14.13 3.40
C THR A 96 4.47 -13.73 2.37
N VAL A 97 3.43 -13.03 2.80
CA VAL A 97 2.40 -12.47 1.93
C VAL A 97 2.42 -10.94 1.97
N CYS A 98 2.23 -10.34 0.79
CA CYS A 98 2.08 -8.91 0.61
C CYS A 98 0.78 -8.62 -0.16
N HIS A 99 -0.02 -7.71 0.36
CA HIS A 99 -1.18 -7.14 -0.32
C HIS A 99 -0.86 -5.71 -0.71
N GLY A 100 -0.70 -5.48 -2.02
CA GLY A 100 -0.43 -4.17 -2.58
C GLY A 100 -1.68 -3.55 -3.21
N MET A 101 -1.81 -2.24 -3.17
CA MET A 101 -2.83 -1.51 -3.91
C MET A 101 -2.36 -0.13 -4.35
N TYR A 102 -2.92 0.32 -5.46
CA TYR A 102 -2.83 1.69 -5.94
C TYR A 102 -4.24 2.29 -6.06
N ALA A 103 -4.47 3.37 -5.37
CA ALA A 103 -5.68 4.16 -5.49
C ALA A 103 -5.45 5.26 -6.53
N ASN A 104 -6.09 5.12 -7.69
CA ASN A 104 -6.02 6.11 -8.75
C ASN A 104 -7.32 6.93 -8.78
N PRO A 105 -7.25 8.26 -8.59
CA PRO A 105 -8.44 9.10 -8.58
C PRO A 105 -9.25 9.06 -9.88
N LYS A 106 -8.64 8.67 -11.00
CA LYS A 106 -9.27 8.65 -12.32
C LYS A 106 -9.81 7.28 -12.73
N SER A 107 -9.17 6.20 -12.30
CA SER A 107 -9.47 4.84 -12.78
C SER A 107 -9.86 3.86 -11.68
N GLY A 108 -9.95 4.31 -10.43
CA GLY A 108 -10.29 3.46 -9.29
C GLY A 108 -9.08 2.72 -8.69
N ASN A 109 -9.36 1.69 -7.91
CA ASN A 109 -8.34 0.95 -7.19
C ASN A 109 -7.81 -0.21 -8.03
N GLN A 110 -6.50 -0.40 -7.99
CA GLN A 110 -5.82 -1.56 -8.55
C GLN A 110 -5.07 -2.26 -7.42
N GLY A 111 -5.03 -3.58 -7.44
CA GLY A 111 -4.39 -4.32 -6.37
C GLY A 111 -3.79 -5.64 -6.82
N ALA A 112 -2.88 -6.15 -6.02
CA ALA A 112 -2.24 -7.42 -6.23
C ALA A 112 -1.97 -8.13 -4.90
N VAL A 113 -1.95 -9.45 -4.95
CA VAL A 113 -1.49 -10.30 -3.86
C VAL A 113 -0.22 -11.01 -4.33
N ALA A 114 0.85 -10.86 -3.56
CA ALA A 114 2.08 -11.60 -3.80
C ALA A 114 2.41 -12.50 -2.61
N ARG A 115 2.90 -13.68 -2.90
CA ARG A 115 3.33 -14.66 -1.92
C ARG A 115 4.65 -15.25 -2.32
N ASP A 116 5.57 -15.30 -1.36
CA ASP A 116 6.89 -15.90 -1.55
C ASP A 116 7.63 -15.38 -2.80
N GLY A 117 7.54 -14.07 -3.04
CA GLY A 117 8.20 -13.41 -4.17
C GLY A 117 7.48 -13.54 -5.51
N VAL A 118 6.24 -14.06 -5.54
CA VAL A 118 5.47 -14.25 -6.78
C VAL A 118 4.10 -13.62 -6.64
N ILE A 119 3.69 -12.86 -7.64
CA ILE A 119 2.32 -12.34 -7.74
C ILE A 119 1.39 -13.49 -8.08
N GLU A 120 0.45 -13.79 -7.16
CA GLU A 120 -0.55 -14.85 -7.33
C GLU A 120 -1.79 -14.33 -8.04
N GLU A 121 -2.24 -13.14 -7.66
CA GLU A 121 -3.45 -12.52 -8.17
C GLU A 121 -3.17 -11.03 -8.43
N TRP A 122 -3.84 -10.51 -9.44
CA TRP A 122 -3.76 -9.13 -9.88
C TRP A 122 -5.17 -8.54 -9.92
N ASP A 123 -5.33 -7.28 -9.52
CA ASP A 123 -6.62 -6.58 -9.45
C ASP A 123 -7.69 -7.29 -8.61
N THR A 124 -7.28 -7.88 -7.49
CA THR A 124 -8.15 -8.65 -6.60
C THR A 124 -8.82 -7.81 -5.51
N HIS A 125 -8.54 -6.52 -5.48
CA HIS A 125 -9.08 -5.63 -4.46
C HIS A 125 -10.50 -5.21 -4.78
N PRO A 126 -11.35 -5.06 -3.76
CA PRO A 126 -12.63 -4.39 -3.91
C PRO A 126 -12.45 -3.00 -4.55
N GLY A 127 -13.18 -2.74 -5.64
CA GLY A 127 -13.00 -1.53 -6.44
C GLY A 127 -11.81 -1.58 -7.40
N GLY A 128 -11.09 -2.68 -7.49
CA GLY A 128 -10.13 -2.97 -8.55
C GLY A 128 -10.79 -3.18 -9.90
N GLY A 129 -10.09 -2.86 -10.97
CA GLY A 129 -10.65 -2.53 -12.28
C GLY A 129 -11.28 -3.61 -13.13
N SER A 130 -11.58 -4.83 -12.66
CA SER A 130 -12.16 -5.84 -13.55
C SER A 130 -13.07 -6.88 -12.88
N VAL A 131 -13.71 -6.52 -11.81
CA VAL A 131 -14.73 -7.43 -11.24
C VAL A 131 -15.97 -7.34 -12.12
N SER A 132 -16.33 -8.46 -12.73
CA SER A 132 -17.56 -8.53 -13.53
C SER A 132 -18.78 -8.50 -12.61
N ALA A 133 -19.81 -7.80 -13.06
CA ALA A 133 -21.07 -7.57 -12.34
C ALA A 133 -21.81 -8.84 -11.87
N ASP A 134 -21.38 -10.00 -12.29
CA ASP A 134 -22.05 -11.27 -12.04
C ASP A 134 -21.42 -12.10 -10.89
N GLU A 135 -20.42 -11.59 -10.17
CA GLU A 135 -19.77 -12.34 -9.11
C GLU A 135 -20.38 -12.08 -7.72
N PRO A 136 -20.57 -13.12 -6.88
CA PRO A 136 -21.04 -12.94 -5.49
C PRO A 136 -20.11 -12.04 -4.65
N ALA A 137 -18.87 -11.87 -5.08
CA ALA A 137 -17.93 -10.90 -4.54
C ALA A 137 -18.44 -9.46 -4.71
N GLU A 138 -19.29 -9.16 -5.69
CA GLU A 138 -19.76 -7.81 -5.96
C GLU A 138 -20.63 -7.23 -4.85
N GLU A 139 -21.44 -8.01 -4.17
CA GLU A 139 -22.17 -7.51 -3.01
C GLU A 139 -21.23 -7.10 -1.88
N ILE A 140 -20.14 -7.85 -1.71
CA ILE A 140 -19.06 -7.52 -0.78
C ILE A 140 -18.30 -6.32 -1.31
N LEU A 141 -17.99 -6.31 -2.61
CA LEU A 141 -17.25 -5.27 -3.31
C LEU A 141 -18.05 -3.97 -3.45
N ALA A 142 -19.38 -4.03 -3.66
CA ALA A 142 -20.23 -2.84 -3.65
C ALA A 142 -20.17 -2.10 -2.30
N GLY A 143 -19.91 -2.82 -1.21
CA GLY A 143 -19.58 -2.22 0.08
C GLY A 143 -18.16 -1.64 0.15
N TYR A 144 -17.30 -1.91 -0.82
CA TYR A 144 -15.90 -1.51 -0.86
C TYR A 144 -15.58 -0.51 -1.98
N LEU A 145 -16.54 0.32 -2.33
CA LEU A 145 -16.39 1.34 -3.38
C LEU A 145 -15.41 2.46 -3.03
N TYR A 146 -14.98 2.55 -1.77
CA TYR A 146 -14.15 3.63 -1.27
C TYR A 146 -12.74 3.15 -0.92
N HIS A 147 -11.75 4.01 -1.16
CA HIS A 147 -10.33 3.73 -0.90
C HIS A 147 -10.07 3.17 0.50
N HIS A 148 -10.67 3.74 1.55
CA HIS A 148 -10.45 3.29 2.93
C HIS A 148 -10.94 1.87 3.19
N GLN A 149 -11.88 1.36 2.42
CA GLN A 149 -12.35 -0.02 2.53
C GLN A 149 -11.39 -0.99 1.83
N ALA A 150 -10.85 -0.61 0.67
CA ALA A 150 -9.81 -1.36 -0.01
C ALA A 150 -8.52 -1.42 0.84
N VAL A 151 -8.16 -0.33 1.50
CA VAL A 151 -7.07 -0.30 2.49
C VAL A 151 -7.33 -1.30 3.62
N ALA A 152 -8.53 -1.29 4.22
CA ALA A 152 -8.89 -2.24 5.27
C ALA A 152 -8.80 -3.70 4.79
N TYR A 153 -9.13 -3.96 3.52
CA TYR A 153 -8.96 -5.27 2.90
C TYR A 153 -7.47 -5.69 2.86
N CYS A 154 -6.56 -4.80 2.44
CA CYS A 154 -5.13 -5.08 2.41
C CYS A 154 -4.57 -5.38 3.81
N PHE A 155 -4.95 -4.60 4.82
CA PHE A 155 -4.58 -4.84 6.20
C PHE A 155 -5.08 -6.19 6.71
N THR A 156 -6.32 -6.54 6.41
CA THR A 156 -6.92 -7.83 6.79
C THR A 156 -6.20 -8.99 6.11
N GLY A 157 -5.94 -8.89 4.81
CA GLY A 157 -5.25 -9.92 4.03
C GLY A 157 -3.84 -10.20 4.53
N ALA A 158 -3.11 -9.16 4.92
CA ALA A 158 -1.80 -9.28 5.54
C ALA A 158 -1.86 -9.54 7.06
N SER A 159 -3.04 -9.71 7.65
CA SER A 159 -3.25 -9.91 9.10
C SER A 159 -2.67 -8.79 9.98
N LEU A 160 -2.64 -7.56 9.48
CA LEU A 160 -2.16 -6.40 10.22
C LEU A 160 -3.22 -5.84 11.17
N ARG A 161 -2.79 -5.33 12.31
CA ARG A 161 -3.66 -4.81 13.37
C ARG A 161 -3.19 -3.41 13.81
N PRO A 162 -3.39 -2.37 12.96
CA PRO A 162 -2.94 -1.04 13.30
C PRO A 162 -3.65 -0.52 14.55
N ALA A 163 -2.91 0.22 15.38
CA ALA A 163 -3.46 0.91 16.54
C ALA A 163 -3.91 2.35 16.20
N ASP A 164 -3.39 2.90 15.11
CA ASP A 164 -3.65 4.25 14.61
C ASP A 164 -3.49 4.32 13.08
N ALA A 165 -3.61 5.50 12.51
CA ALA A 165 -3.55 5.74 11.07
C ALA A 165 -2.15 6.12 10.54
N ARG A 166 -1.12 6.21 11.37
CA ARG A 166 0.19 6.76 10.95
C ARG A 166 0.83 6.04 9.77
N SER A 167 0.53 4.75 9.58
CA SER A 167 1.05 3.94 8.47
C SER A 167 0.50 4.31 7.09
N ILE A 168 -0.54 5.14 7.03
CA ILE A 168 -1.19 5.62 5.79
C ILE A 168 -1.33 7.15 5.78
N THR A 169 -0.50 7.84 6.51
CA THR A 169 -0.44 9.29 6.59
C THR A 169 0.99 9.78 6.30
N ASP A 170 1.19 11.08 6.35
CA ASP A 170 2.49 11.73 6.16
C ASP A 170 3.44 11.57 7.37
N ARG A 171 3.14 10.63 8.27
CA ARG A 171 3.87 10.40 9.51
C ARG A 171 4.30 8.94 9.69
N PRO A 172 4.98 8.34 8.69
CA PRO A 172 5.54 7.00 8.84
C PRO A 172 6.62 6.97 9.92
N ASP A 173 7.01 5.78 10.33
CA ASP A 173 8.17 5.63 11.22
C ASP A 173 9.47 6.08 10.54
N ARG A 174 9.55 5.89 9.21
CA ARG A 174 10.72 6.29 8.39
C ARG A 174 10.30 6.62 6.97
N TRP A 175 10.97 7.59 6.38
CA TRP A 175 10.99 7.81 4.95
C TRP A 175 12.23 7.14 4.32
N LEU A 176 12.03 6.43 3.24
CA LEU A 176 13.06 5.68 2.54
C LEU A 176 13.05 6.00 1.06
N ARG A 177 14.23 6.12 0.48
CA ARG A 177 14.43 6.16 -0.97
C ARG A 177 14.79 4.77 -1.48
N LEU A 178 14.08 4.31 -2.50
CA LEU A 178 14.35 3.06 -3.20
C LEU A 178 15.42 3.29 -4.29
N PRO A 179 16.21 2.27 -4.64
CA PRO A 179 17.01 2.31 -5.87
C PRO A 179 16.08 2.30 -7.08
N GLU A 180 16.61 2.64 -8.26
CA GLU A 180 15.87 2.47 -9.51
C GLU A 180 15.24 1.07 -9.58
N LEU A 181 13.96 1.05 -9.91
CA LEU A 181 13.21 -0.18 -10.12
C LEU A 181 13.38 -0.60 -11.59
N ASP A 182 13.65 -1.88 -11.82
CA ASP A 182 13.82 -2.44 -13.16
C ASP A 182 12.48 -2.51 -13.93
#